data_940f019c9f89eea66794dcac724f0d2c
#
_entry.id   940f019c9f89eea66794dcac724f0d2c
#
_cell.length_a   1.000
_cell.length_b   1.000
_cell.length_c   1.000
_cell.angle_alpha   90.00
_cell.angle_beta   90.00
_cell.angle_gamma   90.00
#
_symmetry.space_group_name_H-M   'P 1'
#
loop_
_entity.id
_entity.type
_entity.pdbx_description
1 polymer ?
#
loop_
_entity_poly.entity_id
_entity_poly.type
_entity_poly.pdbx_seq_one_letter_code
_entity_poly.pdbx_strand_id
1 'polypeptide(L)'
;ALKLYDSEDYYMSSIELNKVVEGQSGDDEGNKQRAEFFMGKTLFNLKFYSASLSYFNKIVDKGQSHRYYQKTLQWLASLSRFLPESAGVLEKIGKYNRQDLEQPALEPVRNELYYLLARYHYTKSNFKEALELFALVPETNEFFARSKYLEGIIHVRENRGKEAAEAFRQILRKAKGGDSTTAEFEDMANLALARVFYATRQFPQAIRFYDKLPSESPDWLPSLFESSWAHFQIDADDKALGNIHTLNAPFFENEFFPESIILRAVIFFQRCNYERAMETLVEFNQTYPALREEILSLVKKYPDNAELYKYILKIRSGEAGLSDRVQRASEGALQDRTLAKTLDYVTELDRELSQVDKADPSWKSTAVAGTVLQDLTLQKSIAENEAGGLARKRLERLASEIQELIKQAIKIEYETLQGQKGVLEANIKGEQAAISGTSKKAVNISADDEHVYWKFNGEYWKDELGYYRFRVVNRCEQSKGGAAPAGMPPG
;
A
#
# COMPACT_ATOMS: atom_id res chain seq x y z
N ALA A 1 19.23 39.87 -12.96
CA ALA A 1 18.64 38.62 -12.51
C ALA A 1 18.77 38.47 -10.99
N LEU A 2 19.98 38.38 -10.42
CA LEU A 2 20.16 38.07 -8.98
C LEU A 2 19.60 39.15 -8.04
N LYS A 3 19.73 40.43 -8.38
CA LYS A 3 19.10 41.53 -7.59
C LYS A 3 17.57 41.37 -7.54
N LEU A 4 16.94 40.91 -8.64
CA LEU A 4 15.50 40.63 -8.71
C LEU A 4 15.16 39.42 -7.83
N TYR A 5 16.01 38.39 -7.83
CA TYR A 5 15.86 37.23 -6.94
C TYR A 5 15.92 37.66 -5.46
N ASP A 6 16.89 38.49 -5.09
CA ASP A 6 17.08 38.95 -3.72
C ASP A 6 15.95 39.90 -3.26
N SER A 7 15.28 40.60 -4.19
CA SER A 7 14.08 41.40 -3.95
C SER A 7 12.78 40.61 -4.06
N GLU A 8 12.83 39.25 -4.19
CA GLU A 8 11.70 38.34 -4.30
C GLU A 8 10.84 38.55 -5.57
N ASP A 9 11.31 39.32 -6.55
CA ASP A 9 10.67 39.42 -7.86
C ASP A 9 11.07 38.22 -8.74
N TYR A 10 10.51 37.06 -8.39
CA TYR A 10 10.86 35.77 -8.99
C TYR A 10 10.41 35.66 -10.46
N TYR A 11 9.30 36.30 -10.85
CA TYR A 11 8.88 36.30 -12.23
C TYR A 11 9.86 37.02 -13.14
N MET A 12 10.25 38.28 -12.79
CA MET A 12 11.23 39.02 -13.56
C MET A 12 12.60 38.38 -13.45
N SER A 13 12.99 37.85 -12.29
CA SER A 13 14.23 37.10 -12.12
C SER A 13 14.32 35.94 -13.10
N SER A 14 13.23 35.16 -13.27
CA SER A 14 13.19 34.01 -14.17
C SER A 14 13.41 34.40 -15.64
N ILE A 15 12.86 35.54 -16.08
CA ILE A 15 13.08 36.07 -17.44
C ILE A 15 14.54 36.37 -17.67
N GLU A 16 15.16 37.11 -16.76
CA GLU A 16 16.57 37.52 -16.90
C GLU A 16 17.55 36.36 -16.75
N LEU A 17 17.22 35.36 -15.91
CA LEU A 17 18.01 34.13 -15.79
C LEU A 17 17.92 33.29 -17.06
N ASN A 18 16.75 33.22 -17.70
CA ASN A 18 16.57 32.47 -18.93
C ASN A 18 17.42 33.02 -20.07
N LYS A 19 17.56 34.36 -20.21
CA LYS A 19 18.42 34.96 -21.20
C LYS A 19 19.89 34.50 -21.06
N VAL A 20 20.36 34.32 -19.81
CA VAL A 20 21.70 33.82 -19.53
C VAL A 20 21.82 32.34 -19.86
N VAL A 21 20.85 31.52 -19.45
CA VAL A 21 20.83 30.09 -19.72
C VAL A 21 20.84 29.80 -21.21
N GLU A 22 20.04 30.55 -21.98
CA GLU A 22 19.95 30.43 -23.46
C GLU A 22 21.11 31.06 -24.21
N GLY A 23 22.07 31.68 -23.48
CA GLY A 23 23.26 32.30 -24.09
C GLY A 23 23.00 33.62 -24.80
N GLN A 24 21.85 34.27 -24.59
CA GLN A 24 21.45 35.50 -25.25
C GLN A 24 22.19 36.73 -24.67
N SER A 25 22.81 36.59 -23.50
CA SER A 25 23.51 37.68 -22.77
C SER A 25 25.01 37.72 -23.01
N GLY A 26 25.58 36.72 -23.72
CA GLY A 26 27.03 36.64 -23.95
C GLY A 26 27.84 36.26 -22.70
N ASP A 27 27.19 35.78 -21.65
CA ASP A 27 27.82 35.35 -20.40
C ASP A 27 28.71 34.11 -20.57
N ASP A 28 29.71 33.98 -19.72
CA ASP A 28 30.60 32.82 -19.64
C ASP A 28 29.89 31.59 -19.08
N GLU A 29 30.55 30.42 -19.17
CA GLU A 29 30.03 29.17 -18.68
C GLU A 29 29.76 29.18 -17.15
N GLY A 30 30.61 29.90 -16.38
CA GLY A 30 30.43 30.03 -14.94
C GLY A 30 29.16 30.79 -14.57
N ASN A 31 28.83 31.84 -15.33
CA ASN A 31 27.59 32.59 -15.17
C ASN A 31 26.37 31.81 -15.66
N LYS A 32 26.49 30.98 -16.73
CA LYS A 32 25.42 30.06 -17.17
C LYS A 32 25.11 29.05 -16.10
N GLN A 33 26.10 28.37 -15.53
CA GLN A 33 25.91 27.44 -14.42
C GLN A 33 25.26 28.10 -13.19
N ARG A 34 25.63 29.36 -12.91
CA ARG A 34 24.98 30.14 -11.87
C ARG A 34 23.51 30.41 -12.19
N ALA A 35 23.23 30.77 -13.43
CA ALA A 35 21.86 31.03 -13.88
C ALA A 35 20.98 29.76 -13.85
N GLU A 36 21.49 28.62 -14.27
CA GLU A 36 20.80 27.32 -14.17
C GLU A 36 20.41 27.03 -12.71
N PHE A 37 21.34 27.17 -11.77
CA PHE A 37 21.08 26.92 -10.35
C PHE A 37 20.06 27.91 -9.76
N PHE A 38 20.21 29.22 -10.05
CA PHE A 38 19.25 30.22 -9.58
C PHE A 38 17.89 30.13 -10.27
N MET A 39 17.81 29.62 -11.51
CA MET A 39 16.55 29.33 -12.17
C MET A 39 15.78 28.24 -11.41
N GLY A 40 16.43 27.13 -11.05
CA GLY A 40 15.82 26.09 -10.21
C GLY A 40 15.27 26.66 -8.89
N LYS A 41 16.05 27.52 -8.20
CA LYS A 41 15.62 28.21 -6.98
C LYS A 41 14.43 29.14 -7.20
N THR A 42 14.46 29.92 -8.28
CA THR A 42 13.41 30.87 -8.66
C THR A 42 12.08 30.14 -8.91
N LEU A 43 12.12 29.06 -9.67
CA LEU A 43 10.94 28.23 -9.95
C LEU A 43 10.41 27.54 -8.68
N PHE A 44 11.30 27.11 -7.77
CA PHE A 44 10.89 26.58 -6.47
C PHE A 44 10.10 27.63 -5.65
N ASN A 45 10.60 28.86 -5.58
CA ASN A 45 9.95 29.95 -4.86
C ASN A 45 8.61 30.36 -5.51
N LEU A 46 8.51 30.26 -6.84
CA LEU A 46 7.24 30.40 -7.57
C LEU A 46 6.31 29.20 -7.39
N LYS A 47 6.70 28.16 -6.64
CA LYS A 47 5.96 26.89 -6.43
C LYS A 47 5.76 26.08 -7.72
N PHE A 48 6.62 26.24 -8.70
CA PHE A 48 6.75 25.38 -9.87
C PHE A 48 7.76 24.27 -9.56
N TYR A 49 7.37 23.32 -8.68
CA TYR A 49 8.29 22.34 -8.12
C TYR A 49 8.81 21.36 -9.17
N SER A 50 7.93 20.88 -10.07
CA SER A 50 8.30 19.98 -11.16
C SER A 50 9.22 20.67 -12.17
N ALA A 51 8.92 21.90 -12.54
CA ALA A 51 9.79 22.70 -13.41
C ALA A 51 11.14 23.03 -12.72
N SER A 52 11.12 23.31 -11.41
CA SER A 52 12.34 23.50 -10.61
C SER A 52 13.23 22.25 -10.64
N LEU A 53 12.61 21.05 -10.47
CA LEU A 53 13.32 19.78 -10.53
C LEU A 53 14.00 19.58 -11.88
N SER A 54 13.36 19.95 -12.99
CA SER A 54 13.94 19.85 -14.33
C SER A 54 15.25 20.63 -14.46
N TYR A 55 15.34 21.84 -13.88
CA TYR A 55 16.60 22.61 -13.87
C TYR A 55 17.66 21.97 -12.96
N PHE A 56 17.29 21.49 -11.79
CA PHE A 56 18.24 20.78 -10.93
C PHE A 56 18.70 19.46 -11.54
N ASN A 57 17.85 18.78 -12.32
CA ASN A 57 18.23 17.59 -13.07
C ASN A 57 19.37 17.88 -14.07
N LYS A 58 19.32 19.00 -14.79
CA LYS A 58 20.41 19.40 -15.70
C LYS A 58 21.73 19.54 -14.95
N ILE A 59 21.70 20.08 -13.72
CA ILE A 59 22.90 20.23 -12.87
C ILE A 59 23.41 18.85 -12.42
N VAL A 60 22.51 17.98 -11.94
CA VAL A 60 22.87 16.64 -11.48
C VAL A 60 23.43 15.79 -12.62
N ASP A 61 22.88 15.89 -13.82
CA ASP A 61 23.32 15.12 -14.98
C ASP A 61 24.71 15.59 -15.49
N LYS A 62 25.11 16.87 -15.28
CA LYS A 62 26.47 17.38 -15.50
C LYS A 62 27.46 16.90 -14.43
N GLY A 63 26.97 16.44 -13.27
CA GLY A 63 27.78 15.92 -12.19
C GLY A 63 28.74 16.95 -11.57
N GLN A 64 29.88 16.48 -11.09
CA GLN A 64 30.89 17.33 -10.40
C GLN A 64 31.50 18.40 -11.27
N SER A 65 31.36 18.38 -12.60
CA SER A 65 31.79 19.44 -13.49
C SER A 65 30.95 20.71 -13.31
N HIS A 66 29.77 20.61 -12.76
CA HIS A 66 28.94 21.77 -12.47
C HIS A 66 29.20 22.31 -11.05
N ARG A 67 29.62 23.56 -10.94
CA ARG A 67 30.05 24.20 -9.66
C ARG A 67 29.00 24.17 -8.54
N TYR A 68 27.72 24.00 -8.88
CA TYR A 68 26.59 23.94 -7.93
C TYR A 68 26.10 22.50 -7.69
N TYR A 69 26.74 21.46 -8.23
CA TYR A 69 26.35 20.09 -8.09
C TYR A 69 26.03 19.72 -6.63
N GLN A 70 26.96 19.96 -5.72
CA GLN A 70 26.79 19.62 -4.31
C GLN A 70 25.71 20.48 -3.62
N LYS A 71 25.61 21.79 -3.97
CA LYS A 71 24.57 22.66 -3.40
C LYS A 71 23.17 22.32 -3.85
N THR A 72 23.03 21.58 -4.95
CA THR A 72 21.74 21.10 -5.46
C THR A 72 21.10 20.09 -4.52
N LEU A 73 21.87 19.30 -3.74
CA LEU A 73 21.36 18.34 -2.78
C LEU A 73 20.36 18.95 -1.78
N GLN A 74 20.63 20.14 -1.25
CA GLN A 74 19.72 20.83 -0.33
C GLN A 74 18.36 21.09 -0.99
N TRP A 75 18.34 21.45 -2.27
CA TRP A 75 17.13 21.73 -3.02
C TRP A 75 16.38 20.46 -3.39
N LEU A 76 17.11 19.38 -3.71
CA LEU A 76 16.49 18.06 -3.91
C LEU A 76 15.82 17.54 -2.62
N ALA A 77 16.44 17.72 -1.46
CA ALA A 77 15.81 17.43 -0.17
C ALA A 77 14.54 18.27 0.03
N SER A 78 14.61 19.58 -0.25
CA SER A 78 13.42 20.45 -0.18
C SER A 78 12.31 20.01 -1.14
N LEU A 79 12.64 19.66 -2.39
CA LEU A 79 11.69 19.19 -3.40
C LEU A 79 11.05 17.85 -3.01
N SER A 80 11.77 16.96 -2.32
CA SER A 80 11.23 15.68 -1.88
C SER A 80 10.05 15.79 -0.88
N ARG A 81 9.88 16.97 -0.28
CA ARG A 81 8.77 17.28 0.63
C ARG A 81 7.50 17.72 -0.10
N PHE A 82 7.62 18.22 -1.33
CA PHE A 82 6.53 18.75 -2.14
C PHE A 82 6.16 17.84 -3.31
N LEU A 83 7.16 17.14 -3.87
CA LEU A 83 6.95 16.26 -5.00
C LEU A 83 6.81 14.79 -4.55
N PRO A 84 5.85 14.04 -5.10
CA PRO A 84 5.73 12.62 -4.84
C PRO A 84 6.93 11.85 -5.42
N GLU A 85 7.08 10.61 -4.98
CA GLU A 85 8.24 9.76 -5.33
C GLU A 85 8.38 9.53 -6.85
N SER A 86 7.23 9.46 -7.55
CA SER A 86 7.15 9.29 -9.01
C SER A 86 7.73 10.47 -9.82
N ALA A 87 7.94 11.62 -9.19
CA ALA A 87 8.63 12.75 -9.83
C ALA A 87 10.13 12.49 -10.06
N GLY A 88 10.70 11.42 -9.47
CA GLY A 88 12.08 11.00 -9.71
C GLY A 88 13.14 11.75 -8.89
N VAL A 89 12.77 12.41 -7.79
CA VAL A 89 13.73 13.11 -6.92
C VAL A 89 14.75 12.13 -6.32
N LEU A 90 14.31 10.93 -5.92
CA LEU A 90 15.21 9.91 -5.34
C LEU A 90 16.28 9.44 -6.33
N GLU A 91 15.93 9.30 -7.62
CA GLU A 91 16.86 8.93 -8.67
C GLU A 91 17.97 9.98 -8.83
N LYS A 92 17.68 11.25 -8.59
CA LYS A 92 18.66 12.32 -8.66
C LYS A 92 19.53 12.36 -7.39
N ILE A 93 18.95 12.15 -6.22
CA ILE A 93 19.72 11.99 -4.97
C ILE A 93 20.65 10.77 -5.06
N GLY A 94 20.21 9.70 -5.71
CA GLY A 94 21.01 8.49 -5.94
C GLY A 94 22.24 8.66 -6.85
N LYS A 95 22.44 9.84 -7.46
CA LYS A 95 23.67 10.19 -8.21
C LYS A 95 24.80 10.65 -7.30
N TYR A 96 24.50 10.95 -6.05
CA TYR A 96 25.46 11.36 -5.03
C TYR A 96 25.91 10.18 -4.19
N ASN A 97 27.10 10.30 -3.61
CA ASN A 97 27.62 9.33 -2.67
C ASN A 97 27.51 9.86 -1.23
N ARG A 98 27.79 9.01 -0.25
CA ARG A 98 27.75 9.37 1.16
C ARG A 98 28.63 10.57 1.50
N GLN A 99 29.84 10.68 0.90
CA GLN A 99 30.78 11.78 1.18
C GLN A 99 30.23 13.13 0.74
N ASP A 100 29.45 13.16 -0.33
CA ASP A 100 28.77 14.38 -0.79
C ASP A 100 27.78 14.92 0.25
N LEU A 101 27.19 14.05 1.09
CA LEU A 101 26.22 14.41 2.13
C LEU A 101 26.89 14.94 3.41
N GLU A 102 28.16 14.63 3.63
CA GLU A 102 28.88 14.96 4.87
C GLU A 102 29.42 16.41 4.91
N GLN A 103 29.14 17.21 3.88
CA GLN A 103 29.59 18.60 3.83
C GLN A 103 28.97 19.47 4.92
N PRO A 104 29.70 20.39 5.52
CA PRO A 104 29.20 21.28 6.57
C PRO A 104 27.93 22.05 6.18
N ALA A 105 27.83 22.48 4.92
CA ALA A 105 26.66 23.22 4.41
C ALA A 105 25.37 22.42 4.39
N LEU A 106 25.44 21.10 4.43
CA LEU A 106 24.29 20.20 4.40
C LEU A 106 23.87 19.72 5.80
N GLU A 107 24.55 20.14 6.85
CA GLU A 107 24.29 19.75 8.23
C GLU A 107 22.80 19.86 8.60
N PRO A 108 22.05 20.92 8.29
CA PRO A 108 20.65 21.05 8.65
C PRO A 108 19.72 20.02 7.99
N VAL A 109 20.09 19.47 6.83
CA VAL A 109 19.29 18.51 6.05
C VAL A 109 19.96 17.14 5.91
N ARG A 110 21.11 16.93 6.57
CA ARG A 110 21.92 15.72 6.41
C ARG A 110 21.17 14.44 6.77
N ASN A 111 20.44 14.43 7.87
CA ASN A 111 19.68 13.26 8.30
C ASN A 111 18.56 12.90 7.32
N GLU A 112 17.89 13.89 6.78
CA GLU A 112 16.94 13.73 5.70
C GLU A 112 17.59 13.14 4.43
N LEU A 113 18.76 13.68 4.05
CA LEU A 113 19.52 13.16 2.91
C LEU A 113 19.99 11.73 3.11
N TYR A 114 20.44 11.34 4.32
CA TYR A 114 20.75 9.94 4.63
C TYR A 114 19.53 9.05 4.43
N TYR A 115 18.36 9.46 4.94
CA TYR A 115 17.13 8.74 4.75
C TYR A 115 16.72 8.63 3.26
N LEU A 116 16.80 9.72 2.50
CA LEU A 116 16.43 9.73 1.08
C LEU A 116 17.38 8.89 0.22
N LEU A 117 18.69 8.97 0.46
CA LEU A 117 19.67 8.15 -0.24
C LEU A 117 19.52 6.66 0.15
N ALA A 118 19.25 6.37 1.42
CA ALA A 118 18.94 4.99 1.87
C ALA A 118 17.69 4.45 1.16
N ARG A 119 16.63 5.26 1.02
CA ARG A 119 15.43 4.88 0.25
C ARG A 119 15.75 4.59 -1.21
N TYR A 120 16.59 5.41 -1.85
CA TYR A 120 17.03 5.12 -3.21
C TYR A 120 17.71 3.75 -3.29
N HIS A 121 18.66 3.45 -2.42
CA HIS A 121 19.31 2.14 -2.38
C HIS A 121 18.32 1.00 -2.10
N TYR A 122 17.35 1.23 -1.21
CA TYR A 122 16.26 0.28 -0.95
C TYR A 122 15.44 -0.02 -2.23
N THR A 123 15.06 0.99 -3.02
CA THR A 123 14.31 0.78 -4.27
C THR A 123 15.12 0.02 -5.34
N LYS A 124 16.45 0.15 -5.28
CA LYS A 124 17.39 -0.59 -6.16
C LYS A 124 17.79 -1.97 -5.60
N SER A 125 17.21 -2.37 -4.46
CA SER A 125 17.56 -3.60 -3.74
C SER A 125 19.01 -3.67 -3.26
N ASN A 126 19.69 -2.55 -3.14
CA ASN A 126 21.02 -2.41 -2.55
C ASN A 126 20.87 -2.33 -1.02
N PHE A 127 20.48 -3.44 -0.41
CA PHE A 127 20.05 -3.46 0.99
C PHE A 127 21.17 -3.15 1.98
N LYS A 128 22.40 -3.55 1.68
CA LYS A 128 23.55 -3.27 2.53
C LYS A 128 23.79 -1.78 2.69
N GLU A 129 23.89 -1.07 1.57
CA GLU A 129 24.08 0.38 1.52
C GLU A 129 22.89 1.12 2.16
N ALA A 130 21.66 0.62 1.93
CA ALA A 130 20.48 1.19 2.55
C ALA A 130 20.52 1.09 4.08
N LEU A 131 20.88 -0.08 4.63
CA LEU A 131 21.00 -0.30 6.08
C LEU A 131 22.10 0.57 6.71
N GLU A 132 23.27 0.69 6.04
CA GLU A 132 24.36 1.53 6.52
C GLU A 132 23.93 3.02 6.63
N LEU A 133 23.14 3.50 5.69
CA LEU A 133 22.64 4.88 5.68
C LEU A 133 21.49 5.10 6.68
N PHE A 134 20.54 4.15 6.79
CA PHE A 134 19.48 4.22 7.80
C PHE A 134 20.04 4.26 9.23
N ALA A 135 21.14 3.53 9.48
CA ALA A 135 21.80 3.53 10.79
C ALA A 135 22.41 4.91 11.17
N LEU A 136 22.64 5.79 10.21
CA LEU A 136 23.16 7.15 10.46
C LEU A 136 22.07 8.13 10.92
N VAL A 137 20.78 7.78 10.78
CA VAL A 137 19.67 8.63 11.21
C VAL A 137 19.47 8.48 12.72
N PRO A 138 19.73 9.51 13.53
CA PRO A 138 19.69 9.40 14.98
C PRO A 138 18.23 9.29 15.49
N GLU A 139 18.06 8.68 16.66
CA GLU A 139 16.75 8.46 17.30
C GLU A 139 15.97 9.77 17.52
N THR A 140 16.66 10.88 17.74
CA THR A 140 16.06 12.20 17.95
C THR A 140 15.49 12.83 16.67
N ASN A 141 15.79 12.27 15.49
CA ASN A 141 15.37 12.85 14.22
C ASN A 141 13.99 12.35 13.79
N GLU A 142 13.22 13.19 13.10
CA GLU A 142 11.88 12.86 12.58
C GLU A 142 11.86 11.70 11.58
N PHE A 143 12.95 11.47 10.85
CA PHE A 143 13.09 10.36 9.90
C PHE A 143 13.45 9.02 10.56
N PHE A 144 13.68 8.97 11.87
CA PHE A 144 14.07 7.74 12.57
C PHE A 144 13.03 6.61 12.42
N ALA A 145 11.76 6.88 12.70
CA ALA A 145 10.70 5.87 12.61
C ALA A 145 10.57 5.31 11.18
N ARG A 146 10.64 6.21 10.19
CA ARG A 146 10.61 5.83 8.77
C ARG A 146 11.82 4.97 8.38
N SER A 147 13.00 5.33 8.88
CA SER A 147 14.23 4.56 8.66
C SER A 147 14.15 3.18 9.28
N LYS A 148 13.69 3.07 10.53
CA LYS A 148 13.53 1.80 11.23
C LYS A 148 12.46 0.90 10.62
N TYR A 149 11.40 1.49 10.08
CA TYR A 149 10.39 0.73 9.36
C TYR A 149 10.96 0.07 8.10
N LEU A 150 11.68 0.82 7.27
CA LEU A 150 12.30 0.28 6.06
C LEU A 150 13.45 -0.69 6.37
N GLU A 151 14.24 -0.44 7.44
CA GLU A 151 15.22 -1.39 7.97
C GLU A 151 14.55 -2.72 8.33
N GLY A 152 13.43 -2.68 9.06
CA GLY A 152 12.65 -3.87 9.39
C GLY A 152 12.16 -4.62 8.14
N ILE A 153 11.66 -3.91 7.14
CA ILE A 153 11.23 -4.50 5.86
C ILE A 153 12.42 -5.17 5.12
N ILE A 154 13.60 -4.56 5.12
CA ILE A 154 14.81 -5.19 4.54
C ILE A 154 15.10 -6.51 5.25
N HIS A 155 15.09 -6.50 6.59
CA HIS A 155 15.34 -7.72 7.37
C HIS A 155 14.30 -8.81 7.11
N VAL A 156 13.02 -8.45 6.91
CA VAL A 156 11.98 -9.41 6.48
C VAL A 156 12.33 -10.02 5.13
N ARG A 157 12.71 -9.20 4.14
CA ARG A 157 13.09 -9.67 2.80
C ARG A 157 14.31 -10.60 2.81
N GLU A 158 15.21 -10.40 3.76
CA GLU A 158 16.39 -11.23 3.96
C GLU A 158 16.18 -12.39 4.93
N ASN A 159 14.92 -12.68 5.32
CA ASN A 159 14.52 -13.72 6.26
C ASN A 159 15.18 -13.59 7.66
N ARG A 160 15.52 -12.38 8.06
CA ARG A 160 16.09 -12.04 9.38
C ARG A 160 15.00 -11.57 10.35
N GLY A 161 14.14 -12.49 10.75
CA GLY A 161 12.93 -12.17 11.53
C GLY A 161 13.21 -11.55 12.92
N LYS A 162 14.33 -11.89 13.57
CA LYS A 162 14.68 -11.30 14.88
C LYS A 162 15.07 -9.84 14.75
N GLU A 163 15.91 -9.52 13.79
CA GLU A 163 16.37 -8.17 13.46
C GLU A 163 15.18 -7.31 12.99
N ALA A 164 14.31 -7.88 12.16
CA ALA A 164 13.08 -7.21 11.72
C ALA A 164 12.19 -6.83 12.92
N ALA A 165 11.94 -7.80 13.82
CA ALA A 165 11.14 -7.55 15.01
C ALA A 165 11.77 -6.49 15.93
N GLU A 166 13.10 -6.45 16.03
CA GLU A 166 13.79 -5.45 16.84
C GLU A 166 13.67 -4.05 16.24
N ALA A 167 13.83 -3.90 14.91
CA ALA A 167 13.65 -2.63 14.22
C ALA A 167 12.23 -2.06 14.46
N PHE A 168 11.19 -2.88 14.30
CA PHE A 168 9.80 -2.44 14.55
C PHE A 168 9.54 -2.13 16.04
N ARG A 169 10.13 -2.87 16.99
CA ARG A 169 10.02 -2.57 18.41
C ARG A 169 10.67 -1.23 18.78
N GLN A 170 11.73 -0.81 18.09
CA GLN A 170 12.34 0.51 18.32
C GLN A 170 11.34 1.63 18.03
N ILE A 171 10.53 1.50 16.95
CA ILE A 171 9.45 2.45 16.66
C ILE A 171 8.45 2.50 17.82
N LEU A 172 7.97 1.34 18.28
CA LEU A 172 6.98 1.27 19.37
C LEU A 172 7.53 1.81 20.72
N ARG A 173 8.83 1.63 20.99
CA ARG A 173 9.45 2.21 22.20
C ARG A 173 9.45 3.73 22.15
N LYS A 174 9.78 4.30 21.00
CA LYS A 174 9.79 5.75 20.79
C LYS A 174 8.38 6.35 20.84
N ALA A 175 7.39 5.71 20.22
CA ALA A 175 5.98 6.13 20.24
C ALA A 175 5.44 6.19 21.69
N LYS A 176 5.73 5.18 22.52
CA LYS A 176 5.38 5.18 23.96
C LYS A 176 6.03 6.30 24.76
N GLY A 177 7.15 6.85 24.29
CA GLY A 177 7.80 8.03 24.87
C GLY A 177 7.07 9.35 24.60
N GLY A 178 5.93 9.34 23.92
CA GLY A 178 5.10 10.51 23.62
C GLY A 178 5.55 11.30 22.38
N ASP A 179 6.38 10.72 21.52
CA ASP A 179 6.83 11.35 20.30
C ASP A 179 5.73 11.28 19.22
N SER A 180 5.09 12.42 18.96
CA SER A 180 4.03 12.54 17.96
C SER A 180 4.48 12.20 16.54
N THR A 181 5.76 12.33 16.22
CA THR A 181 6.32 12.01 14.88
C THR A 181 6.37 10.51 14.61
N THR A 182 6.28 9.69 15.66
CA THR A 182 6.26 8.23 15.57
C THR A 182 4.88 7.63 15.73
N ALA A 183 3.88 8.38 16.20
CA ALA A 183 2.52 7.89 16.43
C ALA A 183 1.89 7.32 15.15
N GLU A 184 2.09 7.98 14.01
CA GLU A 184 1.60 7.49 12.71
C GLU A 184 2.19 6.14 12.28
N PHE A 185 3.34 5.75 12.86
CA PHE A 185 4.03 4.49 12.56
C PHE A 185 3.70 3.37 13.56
N GLU A 186 2.91 3.65 14.61
CA GLU A 186 2.60 2.66 15.65
C GLU A 186 1.78 1.50 15.08
N ASP A 187 0.71 1.79 14.34
CA ASP A 187 -0.13 0.78 13.70
C ASP A 187 0.64 -0.02 12.66
N MET A 188 1.41 0.67 11.81
CA MET A 188 2.26 0.02 10.81
C MET A 188 3.29 -0.91 11.46
N ALA A 189 3.90 -0.51 12.59
CA ALA A 189 4.87 -1.32 13.31
C ALA A 189 4.20 -2.52 14.01
N ASN A 190 2.99 -2.35 14.58
CA ASN A 190 2.21 -3.44 15.15
C ASN A 190 1.83 -4.46 14.08
N LEU A 191 1.32 -4.01 12.93
CA LEU A 191 0.98 -4.88 11.80
C LEU A 191 2.21 -5.63 11.26
N ALA A 192 3.35 -4.93 11.09
CA ALA A 192 4.59 -5.55 10.63
C ALA A 192 5.10 -6.61 11.62
N LEU A 193 5.03 -6.35 12.93
CA LEU A 193 5.37 -7.33 13.97
C LEU A 193 4.44 -8.54 13.93
N ALA A 194 3.13 -8.32 13.78
CA ALA A 194 2.16 -9.41 13.64
C ALA A 194 2.54 -10.33 12.46
N ARG A 195 2.86 -9.76 11.31
CA ARG A 195 3.29 -10.50 10.11
C ARG A 195 4.62 -11.26 10.33
N VAL A 196 5.60 -10.65 11.02
CA VAL A 196 6.86 -11.33 11.37
C VAL A 196 6.59 -12.53 12.27
N PHE A 197 5.74 -12.40 13.30
CA PHE A 197 5.38 -13.50 14.18
C PHE A 197 4.57 -14.57 13.47
N TYR A 198 3.67 -14.18 12.57
CA TYR A 198 2.93 -15.13 11.72
C TYR A 198 3.88 -15.95 10.84
N ALA A 199 4.77 -15.29 10.10
CA ALA A 199 5.76 -15.93 9.22
C ALA A 199 6.72 -16.88 9.99
N THR A 200 7.00 -16.58 11.26
CA THR A 200 7.81 -17.43 12.15
C THR A 200 6.97 -18.44 12.94
N ARG A 201 5.70 -18.65 12.59
CA ARG A 201 4.74 -19.58 13.19
C ARG A 201 4.48 -19.32 14.69
N GLN A 202 4.69 -18.12 15.17
CA GLN A 202 4.37 -17.69 16.52
C GLN A 202 2.96 -17.08 16.55
N PHE A 203 1.96 -17.87 16.16
CA PHE A 203 0.59 -17.40 15.94
C PHE A 203 -0.05 -16.68 17.15
N PRO A 204 0.11 -17.15 18.41
CA PRO A 204 -0.42 -16.42 19.55
C PRO A 204 0.18 -15.00 19.72
N GLN A 205 1.46 -14.83 19.39
CA GLN A 205 2.10 -13.51 19.40
C GLN A 205 1.60 -12.66 18.22
N ALA A 206 1.46 -13.24 17.03
CA ALA A 206 0.90 -12.54 15.87
C ALA A 206 -0.48 -11.96 16.20
N ILE A 207 -1.39 -12.77 16.74
CA ILE A 207 -2.73 -12.35 17.17
C ILE A 207 -2.67 -11.17 18.13
N ARG A 208 -1.81 -11.22 19.16
CA ARG A 208 -1.65 -10.11 20.12
C ARG A 208 -1.24 -8.79 19.48
N PHE A 209 -0.52 -8.83 18.35
CA PHE A 209 -0.13 -7.64 17.64
C PHE A 209 -1.20 -7.18 16.65
N TYR A 210 -1.94 -8.09 16.02
CA TYR A 210 -3.14 -7.75 15.24
C TYR A 210 -4.20 -7.07 16.12
N ASP A 211 -4.45 -7.59 17.32
CA ASP A 211 -5.44 -7.05 18.28
C ASP A 211 -5.10 -5.65 18.81
N LYS A 212 -3.91 -5.11 18.52
CA LYS A 212 -3.53 -3.75 18.90
C LYS A 212 -3.96 -2.69 17.90
N LEU A 213 -4.37 -3.09 16.70
CA LEU A 213 -4.84 -2.12 15.72
C LEU A 213 -6.24 -1.65 16.09
N PRO A 214 -6.45 -0.32 16.26
CA PRO A 214 -7.77 0.22 16.56
C PRO A 214 -8.69 0.15 15.34
N SER A 215 -9.99 0.13 15.56
CA SER A 215 -11.01 0.07 14.50
C SER A 215 -10.98 1.24 13.52
N GLU A 216 -10.41 2.36 13.94
CA GLU A 216 -10.23 3.57 13.13
C GLU A 216 -9.02 3.50 12.20
N SER A 217 -8.12 2.53 12.44
CA SER A 217 -6.94 2.34 11.59
C SER A 217 -7.33 1.82 10.20
N PRO A 218 -6.75 2.36 9.12
CA PRO A 218 -6.97 1.84 7.77
C PRO A 218 -6.46 0.40 7.62
N ASP A 219 -5.56 -0.04 8.50
CA ASP A 219 -5.00 -1.39 8.52
C ASP A 219 -5.82 -2.37 9.39
N TRP A 220 -6.93 -1.93 9.99
CA TRP A 220 -7.72 -2.77 10.90
C TRP A 220 -8.41 -3.95 10.19
N LEU A 221 -9.15 -3.70 9.10
CA LEU A 221 -9.80 -4.78 8.33
C LEU A 221 -8.78 -5.77 7.72
N PRO A 222 -7.67 -5.31 7.09
CA PRO A 222 -6.57 -6.20 6.73
C PRO A 222 -6.05 -7.03 7.92
N SER A 223 -5.92 -6.42 9.11
CA SER A 223 -5.45 -7.13 10.30
C SER A 223 -6.42 -8.21 10.78
N LEU A 224 -7.73 -7.96 10.73
CA LEU A 224 -8.76 -8.96 11.04
C LEU A 224 -8.69 -10.15 10.06
N PHE A 225 -8.51 -9.86 8.77
CA PHE A 225 -8.36 -10.90 7.76
C PHE A 225 -7.11 -11.77 8.03
N GLU A 226 -5.94 -11.15 8.21
CA GLU A 226 -4.69 -11.85 8.51
C GLU A 226 -4.77 -12.60 9.86
N SER A 227 -5.39 -11.99 10.88
CA SER A 227 -5.64 -12.62 12.18
C SER A 227 -6.55 -13.85 12.07
N SER A 228 -7.50 -13.88 11.12
CA SER A 228 -8.34 -15.06 10.86
C SER A 228 -7.51 -16.28 10.51
N TRP A 229 -6.48 -16.10 9.67
CA TRP A 229 -5.52 -17.15 9.36
C TRP A 229 -4.71 -17.59 10.59
N ALA A 230 -4.26 -16.64 11.42
CA ALA A 230 -3.53 -16.96 12.64
C ALA A 230 -4.40 -17.73 13.65
N HIS A 231 -5.68 -17.37 13.80
CA HIS A 231 -6.64 -18.09 14.63
C HIS A 231 -6.91 -19.50 14.09
N PHE A 232 -7.04 -19.65 12.76
CA PHE A 232 -7.20 -20.95 12.12
C PHE A 232 -6.00 -21.87 12.39
N GLN A 233 -4.76 -21.36 12.38
CA GLN A 233 -3.55 -22.14 12.65
C GLN A 233 -3.44 -22.68 14.09
N ILE A 234 -4.22 -22.14 15.02
CA ILE A 234 -4.26 -22.57 16.42
C ILE A 234 -5.62 -23.21 16.80
N ASP A 235 -6.38 -23.67 15.82
CA ASP A 235 -7.70 -24.27 16.00
C ASP A 235 -8.77 -23.40 16.68
N ALA A 236 -8.57 -22.08 16.69
CA ALA A 236 -9.53 -21.10 17.20
C ALA A 236 -10.55 -20.66 16.12
N ASP A 237 -11.23 -21.62 15.52
CA ASP A 237 -12.13 -21.43 14.37
C ASP A 237 -13.29 -20.48 14.67
N ASP A 238 -13.77 -20.46 15.91
CA ASP A 238 -14.84 -19.55 16.34
C ASP A 238 -14.45 -18.08 16.19
N LYS A 239 -13.19 -17.77 16.48
CA LYS A 239 -12.61 -16.43 16.29
C LYS A 239 -12.33 -16.13 14.82
N ALA A 240 -11.73 -17.09 14.10
CA ALA A 240 -11.46 -16.93 12.67
C ALA A 240 -12.75 -16.62 11.90
N LEU A 241 -13.81 -17.38 12.13
CA LEU A 241 -15.10 -17.16 11.50
C LEU A 241 -15.80 -15.88 11.99
N GLY A 242 -15.61 -15.49 13.25
CA GLY A 242 -16.09 -14.21 13.79
C GLY A 242 -15.46 -13.00 13.08
N ASN A 243 -14.15 -13.03 12.86
CA ASN A 243 -13.46 -12.02 12.07
C ASN A 243 -13.96 -11.98 10.62
N ILE A 244 -14.10 -13.15 9.97
CA ILE A 244 -14.66 -13.26 8.61
C ILE A 244 -16.09 -12.71 8.57
N HIS A 245 -16.90 -12.94 9.59
CA HIS A 245 -18.24 -12.37 9.70
C HIS A 245 -18.19 -10.84 9.75
N THR A 246 -17.27 -10.27 10.55
CA THR A 246 -17.04 -8.82 10.59
C THR A 246 -16.66 -8.26 9.21
N LEU A 247 -15.74 -8.92 8.48
CA LEU A 247 -15.30 -8.48 7.14
C LEU A 247 -16.42 -8.42 6.11
N ASN A 248 -17.47 -9.24 6.30
CA ASN A 248 -18.64 -9.26 5.42
C ASN A 248 -19.81 -8.42 5.95
N ALA A 249 -19.57 -7.56 6.96
CA ALA A 249 -20.62 -6.68 7.48
C ALA A 249 -20.99 -5.61 6.44
N PRO A 250 -22.28 -5.19 6.37
CA PRO A 250 -22.74 -4.17 5.42
C PRO A 250 -22.05 -2.80 5.57
N PHE A 251 -21.37 -2.56 6.71
CA PHE A 251 -20.60 -1.35 6.94
C PHE A 251 -19.34 -1.25 6.07
N PHE A 252 -18.88 -2.37 5.51
CA PHE A 252 -17.64 -2.50 4.76
C PHE A 252 -17.88 -2.91 3.30
N GLU A 253 -18.97 -2.41 2.72
CA GLU A 253 -19.37 -2.75 1.34
C GLU A 253 -18.30 -2.41 0.29
N ASN A 254 -17.43 -1.43 0.58
CA ASN A 254 -16.35 -1.02 -0.31
C ASN A 254 -15.04 -1.82 -0.14
N GLU A 255 -15.00 -2.72 0.83
CA GLU A 255 -13.84 -3.56 1.08
C GLU A 255 -13.91 -4.88 0.31
N PHE A 256 -12.75 -5.43 -0.06
CA PHE A 256 -12.68 -6.57 -0.94
C PHE A 256 -11.75 -7.66 -0.40
N PHE A 257 -12.33 -8.69 0.25
CA PHE A 257 -11.61 -9.81 0.85
C PHE A 257 -12.10 -11.18 0.33
N PRO A 258 -11.94 -11.49 -0.98
CA PRO A 258 -12.47 -12.74 -1.57
C PRO A 258 -11.87 -14.00 -0.94
N GLU A 259 -10.61 -13.94 -0.48
CA GLU A 259 -9.92 -15.05 0.17
C GLU A 259 -10.56 -15.41 1.53
N SER A 260 -11.25 -14.48 2.19
CA SER A 260 -11.97 -14.76 3.44
C SER A 260 -13.07 -15.82 3.26
N ILE A 261 -13.71 -15.85 2.08
CA ILE A 261 -14.73 -16.85 1.74
C ILE A 261 -14.07 -18.22 1.54
N ILE A 262 -12.90 -18.26 0.93
CA ILE A 262 -12.12 -19.50 0.77
C ILE A 262 -11.70 -20.03 2.14
N LEU A 263 -11.19 -19.19 3.03
CA LEU A 263 -10.84 -19.59 4.39
C LEU A 263 -12.08 -20.12 5.15
N ARG A 264 -13.24 -19.46 5.01
CA ARG A 264 -14.50 -19.95 5.59
C ARG A 264 -14.87 -21.36 5.10
N ALA A 265 -14.73 -21.61 3.79
CA ALA A 265 -14.98 -22.92 3.21
C ALA A 265 -13.98 -23.97 3.75
N VAL A 266 -12.70 -23.65 3.85
CA VAL A 266 -11.65 -24.51 4.41
C VAL A 266 -11.95 -24.88 5.86
N ILE A 267 -12.34 -23.92 6.71
CA ILE A 267 -12.70 -24.17 8.11
C ILE A 267 -13.89 -25.15 8.18
N PHE A 268 -14.95 -24.92 7.42
CA PHE A 268 -16.09 -25.83 7.41
C PHE A 268 -15.71 -27.23 6.91
N PHE A 269 -14.91 -27.32 5.86
CA PHE A 269 -14.41 -28.59 5.34
C PHE A 269 -13.62 -29.38 6.41
N GLN A 270 -12.62 -28.72 7.06
CA GLN A 270 -11.78 -29.35 8.08
C GLN A 270 -12.56 -29.83 9.32
N ARG A 271 -13.70 -29.22 9.60
CA ARG A 271 -14.63 -29.64 10.68
C ARG A 271 -15.71 -30.59 10.18
N CYS A 272 -15.55 -31.17 8.97
CA CYS A 272 -16.49 -32.08 8.34
C CYS A 272 -17.94 -31.52 8.21
N ASN A 273 -18.07 -30.19 8.17
CA ASN A 273 -19.34 -29.51 7.88
C ASN A 273 -19.48 -29.31 6.36
N TYR A 274 -19.52 -30.41 5.63
CA TYR A 274 -19.46 -30.40 4.16
C TYR A 274 -20.60 -29.62 3.51
N GLU A 275 -21.79 -29.63 4.08
CA GLU A 275 -22.93 -28.86 3.60
C GLU A 275 -22.64 -27.36 3.59
N ARG A 276 -22.16 -26.82 4.72
CA ARG A 276 -21.77 -25.39 4.82
C ARG A 276 -20.58 -25.04 3.96
N ALA A 277 -19.63 -25.96 3.81
CA ALA A 277 -18.50 -25.76 2.89
C ALA A 277 -19.03 -25.61 1.45
N MET A 278 -19.93 -26.45 1.01
CA MET A 278 -20.54 -26.37 -0.33
C MET A 278 -21.38 -25.12 -0.51
N GLU A 279 -22.21 -24.72 0.46
CA GLU A 279 -22.96 -23.45 0.42
C GLU A 279 -22.02 -22.26 0.21
N THR A 280 -20.91 -22.23 0.96
CA THR A 280 -19.89 -21.18 0.86
C THR A 280 -19.23 -21.16 -0.53
N LEU A 281 -18.95 -22.33 -1.11
CA LEU A 281 -18.34 -22.44 -2.45
C LEU A 281 -19.32 -22.07 -3.56
N VAL A 282 -20.61 -22.37 -3.40
CA VAL A 282 -21.66 -21.91 -4.33
C VAL A 282 -21.73 -20.39 -4.35
N GLU A 283 -21.71 -19.71 -3.19
CA GLU A 283 -21.65 -18.27 -3.07
C GLU A 283 -20.42 -17.69 -3.82
N PHE A 284 -19.25 -18.30 -3.61
CA PHE A 284 -18.01 -17.88 -4.28
C PHE A 284 -18.12 -18.06 -5.81
N ASN A 285 -18.55 -19.23 -6.27
CA ASN A 285 -18.61 -19.58 -7.69
C ASN A 285 -19.65 -18.74 -8.48
N GLN A 286 -20.70 -18.27 -7.83
CA GLN A 286 -21.68 -17.36 -8.43
C GLN A 286 -21.15 -15.96 -8.64
N THR A 287 -20.12 -15.59 -7.89
CA THR A 287 -19.64 -14.20 -7.81
C THR A 287 -18.34 -13.98 -8.57
N TYR A 288 -17.31 -14.73 -8.24
CA TYR A 288 -15.94 -14.35 -8.59
C TYR A 288 -15.49 -14.71 -10.01
N PRO A 289 -15.96 -15.81 -10.64
CA PRO A 289 -15.64 -16.07 -12.04
C PRO A 289 -16.15 -14.99 -13.00
N ALA A 290 -17.39 -14.53 -12.80
CA ALA A 290 -17.97 -13.45 -13.60
C ALA A 290 -17.21 -12.14 -13.39
N LEU A 291 -16.92 -11.78 -12.13
CA LEU A 291 -16.13 -10.59 -11.79
C LEU A 291 -14.77 -10.58 -12.48
N ARG A 292 -14.07 -11.71 -12.49
CA ARG A 292 -12.77 -11.84 -13.19
C ARG A 292 -12.89 -11.51 -14.68
N GLU A 293 -13.88 -12.09 -15.36
CA GLU A 293 -14.09 -11.84 -16.80
C GLU A 293 -14.46 -10.39 -17.08
N GLU A 294 -15.27 -9.76 -16.23
CA GLU A 294 -15.60 -8.35 -16.37
C GLU A 294 -14.36 -7.45 -16.23
N ILE A 295 -13.46 -7.72 -15.24
CA ILE A 295 -12.20 -6.99 -15.06
C ILE A 295 -11.29 -7.17 -16.28
N LEU A 296 -11.13 -8.40 -16.79
CA LEU A 296 -10.32 -8.64 -17.99
C LEU A 296 -10.89 -7.97 -19.24
N SER A 297 -12.20 -7.95 -19.39
CA SER A 297 -12.88 -7.26 -20.47
C SER A 297 -12.66 -5.75 -20.41
N LEU A 298 -12.67 -5.17 -19.19
CA LEU A 298 -12.36 -3.76 -18.97
C LEU A 298 -10.94 -3.43 -19.41
N VAL A 299 -9.94 -4.20 -18.98
CA VAL A 299 -8.54 -4.00 -19.37
C VAL A 299 -8.35 -4.13 -20.88
N LYS A 300 -9.01 -5.09 -21.52
CA LYS A 300 -8.96 -5.31 -22.97
C LYS A 300 -9.61 -4.18 -23.76
N LYS A 301 -10.67 -3.56 -23.21
CA LYS A 301 -11.38 -2.44 -23.86
C LYS A 301 -10.51 -1.20 -24.04
N TYR A 302 -9.55 -0.97 -23.13
CA TYR A 302 -8.66 0.18 -23.15
C TYR A 302 -7.20 -0.27 -23.32
N PRO A 303 -6.76 -0.60 -24.57
CA PRO A 303 -5.40 -1.09 -24.81
C PRO A 303 -4.32 0.00 -24.63
N ASP A 304 -4.67 1.26 -24.84
CA ASP A 304 -3.80 2.41 -24.59
C ASP A 304 -3.81 2.80 -23.11
N ASN A 305 -2.63 3.10 -22.56
CA ASN A 305 -2.51 3.43 -21.15
C ASN A 305 -3.08 4.82 -20.81
N ALA A 306 -2.93 5.80 -21.68
CA ALA A 306 -3.48 7.14 -21.45
C ALA A 306 -5.02 7.13 -21.50
N GLU A 307 -5.61 6.31 -22.38
CA GLU A 307 -7.06 6.09 -22.39
C GLU A 307 -7.53 5.37 -21.12
N LEU A 308 -6.79 4.34 -20.69
CA LEU A 308 -7.09 3.63 -19.45
C LEU A 308 -6.98 4.59 -18.25
N TYR A 309 -5.97 5.45 -18.18
CA TYR A 309 -5.85 6.46 -17.14
C TYR A 309 -7.13 7.32 -17.04
N LYS A 310 -7.62 7.84 -18.15
CA LYS A 310 -8.87 8.63 -18.16
C LYS A 310 -10.08 7.84 -17.65
N TYR A 311 -10.12 6.55 -17.93
CA TYR A 311 -11.19 5.68 -17.46
C TYR A 311 -11.06 5.36 -15.97
N ILE A 312 -9.82 5.20 -15.46
CA ILE A 312 -9.54 5.02 -14.02
C ILE A 312 -10.05 6.20 -13.18
N LEU A 313 -9.91 7.42 -13.70
CA LEU A 313 -10.47 8.60 -13.01
C LEU A 313 -12.00 8.49 -12.86
N LYS A 314 -12.70 7.96 -13.88
CA LYS A 314 -14.15 7.71 -13.82
C LYS A 314 -14.51 6.58 -12.83
N ILE A 315 -13.68 5.55 -12.71
CA ILE A 315 -13.85 4.53 -11.67
C ILE A 315 -13.75 5.18 -10.29
N ARG A 316 -12.71 5.98 -10.05
CA ARG A 316 -12.50 6.65 -8.76
C ARG A 316 -13.56 7.68 -8.40
N SER A 317 -14.22 8.30 -9.39
CA SER A 317 -15.37 9.21 -9.15
C SER A 317 -16.72 8.50 -9.09
N GLY A 318 -16.79 7.18 -9.29
CA GLY A 318 -18.04 6.43 -9.37
C GLY A 318 -18.83 6.63 -10.67
N GLU A 319 -18.24 7.29 -11.67
CA GLU A 319 -18.92 7.64 -12.95
C GLU A 319 -18.63 6.64 -14.08
N ALA A 320 -17.99 5.52 -13.78
CA ALA A 320 -17.57 4.55 -14.80
C ALA A 320 -18.72 3.71 -15.39
N GLY A 321 -19.89 3.72 -14.75
CA GLY A 321 -21.05 2.91 -15.17
C GLY A 321 -20.82 1.40 -15.01
N LEU A 322 -19.97 1.01 -14.08
CA LEU A 322 -19.73 -0.39 -13.74
C LEU A 322 -20.82 -0.93 -12.79
N SER A 323 -20.97 -2.25 -12.74
CA SER A 323 -21.74 -2.88 -11.66
C SER A 323 -21.06 -2.60 -10.31
N ASP A 324 -21.85 -2.49 -9.22
CA ASP A 324 -21.32 -2.18 -7.87
C ASP A 324 -20.17 -3.11 -7.48
N ARG A 325 -20.24 -4.37 -7.88
CA ARG A 325 -19.23 -5.39 -7.60
C ARG A 325 -17.91 -5.10 -8.32
N VAL A 326 -17.96 -4.80 -9.61
CA VAL A 326 -16.75 -4.48 -10.40
C VAL A 326 -16.17 -3.13 -9.96
N GLN A 327 -17.04 -2.17 -9.65
CA GLN A 327 -16.64 -0.88 -9.10
C GLN A 327 -15.80 -1.06 -7.83
N ARG A 328 -16.34 -1.77 -6.83
CA ARG A 328 -15.67 -2.01 -5.54
C ARG A 328 -14.34 -2.78 -5.69
N ALA A 329 -14.36 -3.87 -6.45
CA ALA A 329 -13.15 -4.66 -6.69
C ALA A 329 -12.07 -3.85 -7.41
N SER A 330 -12.46 -3.02 -8.38
CA SER A 330 -11.53 -2.16 -9.11
C SER A 330 -10.99 -1.04 -8.22
N GLU A 331 -11.83 -0.39 -7.43
CA GLU A 331 -11.41 0.64 -6.47
C GLU A 331 -10.41 0.09 -5.47
N GLY A 332 -10.67 -1.08 -4.87
CA GLY A 332 -9.73 -1.74 -3.97
C GLY A 332 -8.38 -2.04 -4.63
N ALA A 333 -8.39 -2.55 -5.88
CA ALA A 333 -7.16 -2.79 -6.62
C ALA A 333 -6.39 -1.50 -6.94
N LEU A 334 -7.09 -0.39 -7.17
CA LEU A 334 -6.53 0.90 -7.55
C LEU A 334 -6.07 1.75 -6.35
N GLN A 335 -6.26 1.28 -5.10
CA GLN A 335 -5.70 1.90 -3.90
C GLN A 335 -4.19 1.60 -3.69
N ASP A 336 -3.53 1.05 -4.70
CA ASP A 336 -2.08 0.80 -4.66
C ASP A 336 -1.28 2.09 -4.41
N ARG A 337 -0.33 2.02 -3.47
CA ARG A 337 0.49 3.18 -3.07
C ARG A 337 1.31 3.78 -4.21
N THR A 338 1.81 2.96 -5.12
CA THR A 338 2.62 3.44 -6.26
C THR A 338 1.72 4.18 -7.25
N LEU A 339 0.56 3.60 -7.56
CA LEU A 339 -0.43 4.25 -8.41
C LEU A 339 -0.92 5.57 -7.78
N ALA A 340 -1.27 5.55 -6.48
CA ALA A 340 -1.69 6.75 -5.76
C ALA A 340 -0.66 7.89 -5.87
N LYS A 341 0.63 7.59 -5.62
CA LYS A 341 1.71 8.60 -5.77
C LYS A 341 1.86 9.12 -7.19
N THR A 342 1.64 8.27 -8.21
CA THR A 342 1.70 8.71 -9.60
C THR A 342 0.50 9.61 -9.93
N LEU A 343 -0.68 9.30 -9.41
CA LEU A 343 -1.87 10.15 -9.54
C LEU A 343 -1.71 11.50 -8.81
N ASP A 344 -1.09 11.49 -7.62
CA ASP A 344 -0.74 12.71 -6.89
C ASP A 344 0.23 13.57 -7.70
N TYR A 345 1.17 12.93 -8.43
CA TYR A 345 2.08 13.67 -9.30
C TYR A 345 1.37 14.31 -10.48
N VAL A 346 0.43 13.62 -11.12
CA VAL A 346 -0.40 14.22 -12.18
C VAL A 346 -1.19 15.41 -11.62
N THR A 347 -1.75 15.28 -10.42
CA THR A 347 -2.48 16.38 -9.76
C THR A 347 -1.57 17.58 -9.49
N GLU A 348 -0.33 17.36 -9.06
CA GLU A 348 0.64 18.44 -8.86
C GLU A 348 1.00 19.12 -10.18
N LEU A 349 1.20 18.35 -11.26
CA LEU A 349 1.45 18.90 -12.59
C LEU A 349 0.26 19.72 -13.09
N ASP A 350 -0.98 19.29 -12.84
CA ASP A 350 -2.19 20.07 -13.16
C ASP A 350 -2.25 21.37 -12.35
N ARG A 351 -1.85 21.33 -11.07
CA ARG A 351 -1.74 22.53 -10.23
C ARG A 351 -0.73 23.52 -10.81
N GLU A 352 0.46 23.05 -11.19
CA GLU A 352 1.51 23.89 -11.77
C GLU A 352 1.05 24.47 -13.14
N LEU A 353 0.41 23.69 -14.01
CA LEU A 353 -0.16 24.15 -15.27
C LEU A 353 -1.22 25.22 -15.06
N SER A 354 -2.14 25.03 -14.12
CA SER A 354 -3.14 26.04 -13.74
C SER A 354 -2.49 27.32 -13.20
N GLN A 355 -1.36 27.22 -12.52
CA GLN A 355 -0.61 28.35 -12.04
C GLN A 355 0.05 29.14 -13.17
N VAL A 356 0.58 28.46 -14.21
CA VAL A 356 1.05 29.11 -15.44
C VAL A 356 -0.10 29.88 -16.10
N ASP A 357 -1.28 29.29 -16.20
CA ASP A 357 -2.45 29.95 -16.82
C ASP A 357 -2.88 31.22 -16.07
N LYS A 358 -2.72 31.23 -14.75
CA LYS A 358 -3.09 32.37 -13.87
C LYS A 358 -1.97 33.41 -13.73
N ALA A 359 -0.76 33.14 -14.22
CA ALA A 359 0.37 34.05 -14.13
C ALA A 359 0.11 35.33 -14.95
N ASP A 360 0.86 36.39 -14.63
CA ASP A 360 0.75 37.67 -15.32
C ASP A 360 0.92 37.53 -16.85
N PRO A 361 0.08 38.16 -17.68
CA PRO A 361 0.18 38.07 -19.14
C PRO A 361 1.55 38.47 -19.69
N SER A 362 2.25 39.41 -19.04
CA SER A 362 3.59 39.82 -19.45
C SER A 362 4.62 38.70 -19.28
N TRP A 363 4.51 37.88 -18.23
CA TRP A 363 5.34 36.69 -18.02
C TRP A 363 4.97 35.56 -18.97
N LYS A 364 3.65 35.31 -19.14
CA LYS A 364 3.16 34.23 -20.03
C LYS A 364 3.61 34.38 -21.49
N SER A 365 3.83 35.61 -21.95
CA SER A 365 4.32 35.88 -23.30
C SER A 365 5.82 35.64 -23.51
N THR A 366 6.55 35.27 -22.44
CA THR A 366 8.00 35.08 -22.50
C THR A 366 8.42 33.68 -22.91
N ALA A 367 9.64 33.52 -23.42
CA ALA A 367 10.23 32.23 -23.75
C ALA A 367 10.31 31.29 -22.55
N VAL A 368 10.62 31.84 -21.34
CA VAL A 368 10.67 31.00 -20.13
C VAL A 368 9.34 30.37 -19.77
N ALA A 369 8.25 31.11 -19.89
CA ALA A 369 6.90 30.58 -19.66
C ALA A 369 6.55 29.49 -20.67
N GLY A 370 6.90 29.69 -21.94
CA GLY A 370 6.75 28.68 -23.00
C GLY A 370 7.53 27.39 -22.69
N THR A 371 8.77 27.51 -22.24
CA THR A 371 9.60 26.36 -21.86
C THR A 371 9.02 25.61 -20.63
N VAL A 372 8.58 26.34 -19.60
CA VAL A 372 7.94 25.76 -18.42
C VAL A 372 6.65 25.03 -18.81
N LEU A 373 5.80 25.64 -19.61
CA LEU A 373 4.55 25.04 -20.08
C LEU A 373 4.79 23.76 -20.89
N GLN A 374 5.75 23.79 -21.81
CA GLN A 374 6.10 22.62 -22.63
C GLN A 374 6.63 21.47 -21.76
N ASP A 375 7.52 21.77 -20.81
CA ASP A 375 8.10 20.78 -19.91
C ASP A 375 7.03 20.15 -19.01
N LEU A 376 6.18 20.95 -18.36
CA LEU A 376 5.09 20.46 -17.51
C LEU A 376 4.09 19.60 -18.28
N THR A 377 3.74 20.02 -19.52
CA THR A 377 2.83 19.26 -20.40
C THR A 377 3.41 17.91 -20.77
N LEU A 378 4.71 17.86 -21.08
CA LEU A 378 5.41 16.60 -21.40
C LEU A 378 5.45 15.68 -20.18
N GLN A 379 5.85 16.20 -19.01
CA GLN A 379 5.91 15.44 -17.76
C GLN A 379 4.52 14.87 -17.40
N LYS A 380 3.46 15.67 -17.56
CA LYS A 380 2.08 15.23 -17.32
C LYS A 380 1.69 14.08 -18.25
N SER A 381 1.96 14.19 -19.54
CA SER A 381 1.67 13.12 -20.50
C SER A 381 2.39 11.81 -20.14
N ILE A 382 3.65 11.90 -19.69
CA ILE A 382 4.42 10.73 -19.23
C ILE A 382 3.79 10.13 -17.96
N ALA A 383 3.46 10.96 -16.98
CA ALA A 383 2.89 10.51 -15.70
C ALA A 383 1.49 9.89 -15.88
N GLU A 384 0.64 10.45 -16.77
CA GLU A 384 -0.66 9.87 -17.12
C GLU A 384 -0.54 8.49 -17.78
N ASN A 385 0.41 8.35 -18.70
CA ASN A 385 0.69 7.05 -19.34
C ASN A 385 1.24 6.02 -18.33
N GLU A 386 2.10 6.44 -17.42
CA GLU A 386 2.62 5.60 -16.34
C GLU A 386 1.50 5.16 -15.40
N ALA A 387 0.63 6.09 -14.98
CA ALA A 387 -0.52 5.79 -14.11
C ALA A 387 -1.45 4.76 -14.75
N GLY A 388 -1.75 4.91 -16.04
CA GLY A 388 -2.54 3.93 -16.78
C GLY A 388 -1.88 2.55 -16.87
N GLY A 389 -0.56 2.51 -17.08
CA GLY A 389 0.21 1.27 -17.08
C GLY A 389 0.26 0.56 -15.71
N LEU A 390 0.40 1.33 -14.62
CA LEU A 390 0.33 0.81 -13.26
C LEU A 390 -1.08 0.28 -12.94
N ALA A 391 -2.11 1.01 -13.29
CA ALA A 391 -3.50 0.60 -13.10
C ALA A 391 -3.82 -0.70 -13.86
N ARG A 392 -3.36 -0.83 -15.12
CA ARG A 392 -3.47 -2.07 -15.90
C ARG A 392 -2.88 -3.24 -15.15
N LYS A 393 -1.64 -3.13 -14.72
CA LYS A 393 -0.94 -4.18 -13.96
C LYS A 393 -1.68 -4.58 -12.68
N ARG A 394 -2.30 -3.61 -12.00
CA ARG A 394 -3.08 -3.89 -10.78
C ARG A 394 -4.37 -4.64 -11.08
N LEU A 395 -5.11 -4.24 -12.12
CA LEU A 395 -6.34 -4.93 -12.54
C LEU A 395 -6.05 -6.34 -13.08
N GLU A 396 -4.99 -6.51 -13.87
CA GLU A 396 -4.54 -7.82 -14.34
C GLU A 396 -4.11 -8.73 -13.17
N ARG A 397 -3.41 -8.16 -12.19
CA ARG A 397 -3.03 -8.88 -10.98
C ARG A 397 -4.25 -9.30 -10.17
N LEU A 398 -5.23 -8.42 -9.97
CA LEU A 398 -6.49 -8.75 -9.31
C LEU A 398 -7.20 -9.91 -10.02
N ALA A 399 -7.29 -9.88 -11.35
CA ALA A 399 -7.88 -10.97 -12.13
C ALA A 399 -7.11 -12.29 -11.96
N SER A 400 -5.78 -12.22 -11.86
CA SER A 400 -4.93 -13.39 -11.60
C SER A 400 -5.11 -13.95 -10.20
N GLU A 401 -5.19 -13.09 -9.18
CA GLU A 401 -5.46 -13.48 -7.79
C GLU A 401 -6.83 -14.17 -7.67
N ILE A 402 -7.87 -13.61 -8.29
CA ILE A 402 -9.19 -14.26 -8.35
C ILE A 402 -9.10 -15.63 -9.04
N GLN A 403 -8.31 -15.77 -10.11
CA GLN A 403 -8.11 -17.05 -10.79
C GLN A 403 -7.49 -18.11 -9.87
N GLU A 404 -6.52 -17.73 -9.03
CA GLU A 404 -5.92 -18.65 -8.07
C GLU A 404 -6.95 -19.08 -6.99
N LEU A 405 -7.79 -18.16 -6.54
CA LEU A 405 -8.87 -18.47 -5.60
C LEU A 405 -9.92 -19.39 -6.23
N ILE A 406 -10.24 -19.21 -7.53
CA ILE A 406 -11.14 -20.14 -8.26
C ILE A 406 -10.55 -21.56 -8.28
N LYS A 407 -9.25 -21.71 -8.54
CA LYS A 407 -8.56 -23.02 -8.50
C LYS A 407 -8.65 -23.66 -7.11
N GLN A 408 -8.44 -22.86 -6.07
CA GLN A 408 -8.59 -23.33 -4.68
C GLN A 408 -10.02 -23.75 -4.38
N ALA A 409 -11.01 -22.95 -4.78
CA ALA A 409 -12.42 -23.27 -4.61
C ALA A 409 -12.79 -24.62 -5.25
N ILE A 410 -12.37 -24.86 -6.50
CA ILE A 410 -12.59 -26.13 -7.22
C ILE A 410 -11.95 -27.31 -6.47
N LYS A 411 -10.73 -27.12 -5.94
CA LYS A 411 -10.07 -28.17 -5.15
C LYS A 411 -10.85 -28.50 -3.87
N ILE A 412 -11.25 -27.48 -3.12
CA ILE A 412 -12.02 -27.66 -1.87
C ILE A 412 -13.38 -28.30 -2.18
N GLU A 413 -14.04 -27.90 -3.27
CA GLU A 413 -15.30 -28.48 -3.72
C GLU A 413 -15.15 -29.97 -3.99
N TYR A 414 -14.13 -30.37 -4.75
CA TYR A 414 -13.83 -31.78 -5.03
C TYR A 414 -13.59 -32.58 -3.75
N GLU A 415 -12.74 -32.09 -2.85
CA GLU A 415 -12.43 -32.74 -1.57
C GLU A 415 -13.68 -32.84 -0.66
N THR A 416 -14.54 -31.81 -0.68
CA THR A 416 -15.80 -31.78 0.07
C THR A 416 -16.75 -32.83 -0.44
N LEU A 417 -16.91 -32.97 -1.76
CA LEU A 417 -17.73 -34.02 -2.38
C LEU A 417 -17.22 -35.42 -2.07
N GLN A 418 -15.89 -35.62 -2.07
CA GLN A 418 -15.31 -36.91 -1.66
C GLN A 418 -15.59 -37.22 -0.18
N GLY A 419 -15.48 -36.21 0.69
CA GLY A 419 -15.82 -36.34 2.10
C GLY A 419 -17.30 -36.69 2.32
N GLN A 420 -18.22 -36.00 1.63
CA GLN A 420 -19.65 -36.32 1.66
C GLN A 420 -19.95 -37.75 1.19
N LYS A 421 -19.34 -38.17 0.07
CA LYS A 421 -19.48 -39.53 -0.47
C LYS A 421 -19.02 -40.57 0.56
N GLY A 422 -17.88 -40.38 1.22
CA GLY A 422 -17.36 -41.27 2.25
C GLY A 422 -18.34 -41.43 3.43
N VAL A 423 -18.95 -40.32 3.89
CA VAL A 423 -19.98 -40.35 4.93
C VAL A 423 -21.22 -41.11 4.48
N LEU A 424 -21.70 -40.92 3.25
CA LEU A 424 -22.85 -41.62 2.71
C LEU A 424 -22.59 -43.11 2.56
N GLU A 425 -21.42 -43.51 2.07
CA GLU A 425 -21.04 -44.93 1.94
C GLU A 425 -20.92 -45.63 3.30
N ALA A 426 -20.39 -44.99 4.32
CA ALA A 426 -20.34 -45.48 5.68
C ALA A 426 -21.76 -45.68 6.27
N ASN A 427 -22.65 -44.72 6.04
CA ASN A 427 -24.05 -44.82 6.47
C ASN A 427 -24.79 -45.99 5.78
N ILE A 428 -24.54 -46.22 4.49
CA ILE A 428 -25.16 -47.33 3.73
C ILE A 428 -24.67 -48.70 4.24
N LYS A 429 -23.39 -48.81 4.65
CA LYS A 429 -22.82 -50.04 5.18
C LYS A 429 -23.24 -50.35 6.62
N GLY A 430 -24.04 -49.51 7.25
CA GLY A 430 -24.48 -49.69 8.64
C GLY A 430 -23.36 -49.49 9.66
N GLU A 431 -22.18 -49.04 9.22
CA GLU A 431 -21.13 -48.52 10.07
C GLU A 431 -21.66 -47.18 10.57
N GLN A 432 -22.16 -47.16 11.83
CA GLN A 432 -22.76 -45.96 12.43
C GLN A 432 -21.75 -44.77 12.35
N ALA A 433 -21.74 -44.08 11.23
CA ALA A 433 -21.33 -42.71 11.21
C ALA A 433 -22.45 -41.95 11.95
N ALA A 434 -22.27 -41.79 13.24
CA ALA A 434 -23.24 -41.12 14.08
C ALA A 434 -23.32 -39.64 13.71
N ILE A 435 -24.02 -39.33 12.62
CA ILE A 435 -24.64 -38.04 12.41
C ILE A 435 -25.88 -38.01 13.30
N SER A 436 -25.67 -38.16 14.58
CA SER A 436 -26.77 -37.98 15.53
C SER A 436 -26.67 -36.57 16.11
N GLY A 437 -27.63 -35.83 15.68
CA GLY A 437 -28.36 -34.93 16.55
C GLY A 437 -27.60 -33.72 17.04
N THR A 438 -27.96 -32.66 16.55
CA THR A 438 -28.38 -31.48 17.32
C THR A 438 -28.41 -31.73 18.84
N SER A 439 -27.24 -31.94 19.46
CA SER A 439 -27.15 -31.55 20.84
C SER A 439 -27.08 -30.02 20.83
N LYS A 440 -28.26 -29.42 20.78
CA LYS A 440 -28.48 -28.09 21.29
C LYS A 440 -28.24 -28.17 22.78
N LYS A 441 -26.97 -28.23 23.22
CA LYS A 441 -26.63 -27.69 24.52
C LYS A 441 -26.95 -26.22 24.40
N ALA A 442 -28.11 -25.83 24.87
CA ALA A 442 -28.45 -24.46 25.13
C ALA A 442 -27.26 -23.89 25.91
N VAL A 443 -26.58 -22.93 25.34
CA VAL A 443 -25.63 -22.13 26.09
C VAL A 443 -26.50 -21.39 27.09
N ASN A 444 -26.50 -21.83 28.36
CA ASN A 444 -27.10 -21.05 29.44
C ASN A 444 -26.28 -19.80 29.58
N ILE A 445 -26.70 -18.76 28.90
CA ILE A 445 -26.18 -17.41 29.10
C ILE A 445 -27.01 -16.89 30.27
N SER A 446 -26.40 -16.75 31.44
CA SER A 446 -27.06 -16.09 32.57
C SER A 446 -27.15 -14.61 32.23
N ALA A 447 -28.37 -14.13 32.01
CA ALA A 447 -28.68 -12.71 32.09
C ALA A 447 -28.62 -12.32 33.59
N ASP A 448 -27.92 -11.27 33.91
CA ASP A 448 -27.86 -10.66 35.24
C ASP A 448 -28.33 -9.21 35.15
N ASP A 449 -28.29 -8.48 36.26
CA ASP A 449 -28.75 -7.08 36.30
C ASP A 449 -27.88 -6.13 35.47
N GLU A 450 -26.69 -6.54 35.04
CA GLU A 450 -25.75 -5.76 34.27
C GLU A 450 -25.65 -6.24 32.78
N HIS A 451 -26.16 -7.47 32.46
CA HIS A 451 -26.03 -8.09 31.16
C HIS A 451 -27.38 -8.50 30.60
N VAL A 452 -27.73 -7.96 29.41
CA VAL A 452 -28.93 -8.32 28.67
C VAL A 452 -28.53 -9.15 27.46
N TYR A 453 -29.16 -10.33 27.32
CA TYR A 453 -28.95 -11.20 26.16
C TYR A 453 -29.91 -10.86 25.02
N TRP A 454 -29.36 -10.55 23.87
CA TRP A 454 -30.10 -10.41 22.62
C TRP A 454 -29.78 -11.60 21.71
N LYS A 455 -30.83 -12.27 21.23
CA LYS A 455 -30.63 -13.37 20.30
C LYS A 455 -30.19 -12.82 18.94
N PHE A 456 -29.06 -13.28 18.43
CA PHE A 456 -28.58 -12.92 17.10
C PHE A 456 -29.56 -13.42 16.03
N ASN A 457 -30.10 -12.52 15.21
CA ASN A 457 -31.02 -12.79 14.11
C ASN A 457 -30.45 -12.41 12.74
N GLY A 458 -29.11 -12.23 12.62
CA GLY A 458 -28.41 -11.83 11.41
C GLY A 458 -28.09 -10.34 11.32
N GLU A 459 -28.42 -9.58 12.36
CA GLU A 459 -28.07 -8.16 12.48
C GLU A 459 -26.57 -7.96 12.79
N TYR A 460 -26.03 -6.82 12.36
CA TYR A 460 -24.67 -6.39 12.69
C TYR A 460 -24.72 -5.17 13.63
N TRP A 461 -24.04 -5.29 14.77
CA TRP A 461 -23.90 -4.21 15.74
C TRP A 461 -22.50 -3.59 15.59
N LYS A 462 -22.46 -2.26 15.44
CA LYS A 462 -21.23 -1.54 15.12
C LYS A 462 -20.17 -1.67 16.22
N ASP A 463 -20.57 -1.73 17.46
CA ASP A 463 -19.74 -1.91 18.67
C ASP A 463 -19.28 -3.35 18.89
N GLU A 464 -19.89 -4.34 18.18
CA GLU A 464 -19.48 -5.75 18.24
C GLU A 464 -18.54 -6.17 17.11
N LEU A 465 -18.28 -5.28 16.14
CA LEU A 465 -17.40 -5.56 15.02
C LEU A 465 -15.98 -5.92 15.53
N GLY A 466 -15.43 -7.04 15.05
CA GLY A 466 -14.15 -7.59 15.52
C GLY A 466 -14.25 -8.48 16.78
N TYR A 467 -15.40 -8.52 17.45
CA TYR A 467 -15.62 -9.32 18.66
C TYR A 467 -16.52 -10.53 18.43
N TYR A 468 -17.10 -10.68 17.25
CA TYR A 468 -17.94 -11.83 16.91
C TYR A 468 -17.22 -13.15 17.10
N ARG A 469 -17.99 -14.17 17.49
CA ARG A 469 -17.56 -15.56 17.53
C ARG A 469 -18.61 -16.44 16.84
N PHE A 470 -18.15 -17.25 15.91
CA PHE A 470 -19.03 -18.18 15.20
C PHE A 470 -18.70 -19.61 15.59
N ARG A 471 -19.58 -20.21 16.40
CA ARG A 471 -19.36 -21.56 16.91
C ARG A 471 -19.53 -22.61 15.81
N VAL A 472 -18.49 -23.39 15.56
CA VAL A 472 -18.49 -24.54 14.67
C VAL A 472 -18.40 -25.82 15.48
N VAL A 473 -19.30 -26.78 15.18
CA VAL A 473 -19.23 -28.13 15.75
C VAL A 473 -18.31 -28.98 14.89
N ASN A 474 -17.29 -29.59 15.47
CA ASN A 474 -16.45 -30.56 14.78
C ASN A 474 -17.25 -31.87 14.57
N ARG A 475 -17.58 -32.17 13.32
CA ARG A 475 -18.33 -33.38 12.95
C ARG A 475 -17.41 -34.55 12.59
N CYS A 476 -16.11 -34.34 12.42
CA CYS A 476 -15.12 -35.38 12.10
C CYS A 476 -14.93 -36.40 13.23
N GLU A 477 -15.04 -35.98 14.49
CA GLU A 477 -14.87 -36.84 15.65
C GLU A 477 -16.01 -37.83 15.82
N GLN A 478 -17.13 -37.59 15.16
CA GLN A 478 -18.30 -38.46 15.17
C GLN A 478 -18.21 -39.61 14.16
N SER A 479 -17.21 -39.56 13.25
CA SER A 479 -16.94 -40.58 12.22
C SER A 479 -15.61 -41.32 12.50
N LYS A 480 -15.45 -41.93 13.71
CA LYS A 480 -14.27 -42.74 14.00
C LYS A 480 -14.22 -43.98 13.11
N GLY A 481 -13.56 -43.87 11.96
CA GLY A 481 -13.34 -44.90 10.95
C GLY A 481 -12.56 -44.45 9.73
N GLY A 482 -12.44 -43.15 9.46
CA GLY A 482 -11.72 -42.61 8.30
C GLY A 482 -10.44 -41.87 8.66
N ALA A 483 -9.36 -42.19 7.95
CA ALA A 483 -8.07 -41.54 8.10
C ALA A 483 -8.19 -40.03 7.99
N ALA A 484 -7.50 -39.28 8.87
CA ALA A 484 -7.36 -37.83 8.77
C ALA A 484 -6.81 -37.45 7.41
N PRO A 485 -7.34 -36.43 6.72
CA PRO A 485 -6.79 -35.96 5.47
C PRO A 485 -5.36 -35.47 5.67
N ALA A 486 -4.45 -35.91 4.80
CA ALA A 486 -3.07 -35.46 4.78
C ALA A 486 -3.02 -33.93 4.62
N GLY A 487 -2.27 -33.29 5.51
CA GLY A 487 -2.20 -31.83 5.57
C GLY A 487 -1.82 -31.20 4.23
N MET A 488 -2.46 -30.08 3.90
CA MET A 488 -2.03 -29.22 2.81
C MET A 488 -0.63 -28.66 3.12
N PRO A 489 0.27 -28.58 2.14
CA PRO A 489 1.55 -27.88 2.32
C PRO A 489 1.30 -26.39 2.59
N PRO A 490 2.14 -25.74 3.41
CA PRO A 490 2.05 -24.31 3.66
C PRO A 490 2.33 -23.55 2.37
N GLY A 491 1.43 -22.63 1.99
CA GLY A 491 1.61 -21.62 0.98
C GLY A 491 2.39 -20.42 1.52
#